data_8bddee1659a97a89bbb00741f0a55a74
#
_entry.id   8bddee1659a97a89bbb00741f0a55a74
#
_cell.length_a   1.000
_cell.length_b   1.000
_cell.length_c   1.000
_cell.angle_alpha   90.00
_cell.angle_beta   90.00
_cell.angle_gamma   90.00
#
_symmetry.space_group_name_H-M   'P 1'
#
loop_
_entity.id
_entity.type
_entity.pdbx_description
1 polymer ?
#
loop_
_entity_poly.entity_id
_entity_poly.type
_entity_poly.pdbx_seq_one_letter_code
_entity_poly.pdbx_strand_id
1 'polypeptide(L)'
;MIKVCFENVKAKTPLVHNITNYVTVNDVANVLLACGGSPIMADDIDDVEDITGICGGLNINIGTLNKNTIPSMLAAGKKANELGHAVLLDPVGAGASRLRTETAMKLLNEIKFDVIRGNISEIKTLAFGSGSTKGVDADVADTVTEDTLDQAVDFVKKFAGKLGCIIAVTGAIDLVADADTCYVIRNGRPEMGKITGTGCQLSGLMTAYLTANPDNKLEAAATAVILMGVAGEVGFANMESTDGNSTYRNRIIDAIYNMDADKLCSMAKYEIR
;
A
#
# COMPACT_ATOMS: atom_id res chain seq x y z
N MET A 1 1.94 -14.21 13.76
CA MET A 1 1.23 -14.07 12.46
C MET A 1 2.14 -13.52 11.36
N ILE A 2 2.99 -12.50 11.61
CA ILE A 2 3.94 -11.91 10.64
C ILE A 2 4.76 -12.99 9.88
N LYS A 3 5.39 -13.92 10.61
CA LYS A 3 6.16 -15.04 10.04
C LYS A 3 5.34 -15.83 9.02
N VAL A 4 4.12 -16.21 9.36
CA VAL A 4 3.21 -16.98 8.49
C VAL A 4 2.86 -16.19 7.24
N CYS A 5 2.51 -14.91 7.38
CA CYS A 5 2.17 -14.07 6.22
C CYS A 5 3.35 -13.92 5.27
N PHE A 6 4.56 -13.76 5.81
CA PHE A 6 5.79 -13.68 5.02
C PHE A 6 6.10 -14.98 4.27
N GLU A 7 6.04 -16.13 4.96
CA GLU A 7 6.33 -17.44 4.37
C GLU A 7 5.31 -17.82 3.29
N ASN A 8 4.03 -17.47 3.48
CA ASN A 8 2.98 -17.74 2.50
C ASN A 8 3.22 -17.06 1.16
N VAL A 9 3.78 -15.83 1.12
CA VAL A 9 4.11 -15.15 -0.14
C VAL A 9 5.16 -15.94 -0.92
N LYS A 10 6.23 -16.35 -0.26
CA LYS A 10 7.29 -17.17 -0.89
C LYS A 10 6.80 -18.55 -1.34
N ALA A 11 5.89 -19.15 -0.58
CA ALA A 11 5.36 -20.48 -0.89
C ALA A 11 4.33 -20.47 -2.04
N LYS A 12 3.49 -19.42 -2.13
CA LYS A 12 2.38 -19.34 -3.09
C LYS A 12 2.72 -18.60 -4.36
N THR A 13 3.80 -17.78 -4.37
CA THR A 13 4.21 -16.95 -5.51
C THR A 13 3.01 -16.19 -6.14
N PRO A 14 2.34 -15.31 -5.39
CA PRO A 14 1.09 -14.68 -5.82
C PRO A 14 1.30 -13.85 -7.10
N LEU A 15 0.42 -14.07 -8.08
CA LEU A 15 0.38 -13.29 -9.31
C LEU A 15 -0.46 -12.03 -9.09
N VAL A 16 0.13 -10.86 -9.31
CA VAL A 16 -0.48 -9.55 -9.03
C VAL A 16 -0.56 -8.71 -10.29
N HIS A 17 -1.78 -8.33 -10.64
CA HIS A 17 -2.03 -7.34 -11.69
C HIS A 17 -1.81 -5.93 -11.11
N ASN A 18 -1.04 -5.10 -11.82
CA ASN A 18 -0.74 -3.74 -11.41
C ASN A 18 -1.15 -2.74 -12.50
N ILE A 19 -2.15 -1.92 -12.22
CA ILE A 19 -2.40 -0.68 -12.94
C ILE A 19 -1.76 0.42 -12.10
N THR A 20 -0.48 0.70 -12.35
CA THR A 20 0.33 1.59 -11.53
C THR A 20 0.86 2.76 -12.35
N ASN A 21 1.51 3.72 -11.68
CA ASN A 21 2.04 4.90 -12.33
C ASN A 21 3.37 4.62 -13.04
N TYR A 22 3.58 5.28 -14.19
CA TYR A 22 4.77 5.07 -15.02
C TYR A 22 6.08 5.59 -14.40
N VAL A 23 6.01 6.40 -13.33
CA VAL A 23 7.20 6.87 -12.61
C VAL A 23 7.88 5.71 -11.87
N THR A 24 7.08 4.75 -11.38
CA THR A 24 7.54 3.69 -10.47
C THR A 24 7.25 2.28 -10.95
N VAL A 25 6.69 2.11 -12.15
CA VAL A 25 6.23 0.81 -12.67
C VAL A 25 7.31 -0.27 -12.62
N ASN A 26 8.55 0.07 -12.99
CA ASN A 26 9.67 -0.87 -12.96
C ASN A 26 10.05 -1.27 -11.52
N ASP A 27 10.06 -0.31 -10.60
CA ASP A 27 10.38 -0.57 -9.20
C ASP A 27 9.30 -1.42 -8.51
N VAL A 28 8.02 -1.20 -8.84
CA VAL A 28 6.91 -2.04 -8.37
C VAL A 28 7.07 -3.48 -8.86
N ALA A 29 7.43 -3.68 -10.12
CA ALA A 29 7.71 -5.01 -10.64
C ALA A 29 8.88 -5.70 -9.90
N ASN A 30 9.99 -4.97 -9.70
CA ASN A 30 11.16 -5.53 -9.04
C ASN A 30 10.92 -5.84 -7.56
N VAL A 31 10.16 -5.01 -6.83
CA VAL A 31 9.84 -5.30 -5.43
C VAL A 31 8.93 -6.52 -5.28
N LEU A 32 8.01 -6.73 -6.23
CA LEU A 32 7.17 -7.92 -6.27
C LEU A 32 8.00 -9.19 -6.51
N LEU A 33 8.91 -9.15 -7.47
CA LEU A 33 9.85 -10.25 -7.71
C LEU A 33 10.75 -10.51 -6.48
N ALA A 34 11.24 -9.45 -5.84
CA ALA A 34 12.09 -9.54 -4.65
C ALA A 34 11.39 -10.20 -3.47
N CYS A 35 10.09 -9.95 -3.26
CA CYS A 35 9.36 -10.57 -2.16
C CYS A 35 8.91 -12.02 -2.44
N GLY A 36 9.07 -12.52 -3.67
CA GLY A 36 8.63 -13.85 -4.10
C GLY A 36 7.26 -13.86 -4.77
N GLY A 37 6.71 -12.71 -5.12
CA GLY A 37 5.50 -12.57 -5.94
C GLY A 37 5.83 -12.54 -7.45
N SER A 38 4.80 -12.44 -8.28
CA SER A 38 4.91 -12.38 -9.73
C SER A 38 4.07 -11.20 -10.26
N PRO A 39 4.68 -10.16 -10.83
CA PRO A 39 3.96 -8.98 -11.32
C PRO A 39 3.50 -9.14 -12.77
N ILE A 40 2.30 -8.61 -13.08
CA ILE A 40 1.89 -8.26 -14.45
C ILE A 40 1.51 -6.79 -14.47
N MET A 41 2.04 -6.05 -15.47
CA MET A 41 1.72 -4.64 -15.71
C MET A 41 0.86 -4.56 -16.98
N ALA A 42 -0.43 -4.26 -16.81
CA ALA A 42 -1.37 -4.08 -17.92
C ALA A 42 -2.33 -2.93 -17.58
N ASP A 43 -2.55 -2.03 -18.52
CA ASP A 43 -3.42 -0.87 -18.33
C ASP A 43 -4.28 -0.53 -19.58
N ASP A 44 -4.21 -1.34 -20.62
CA ASP A 44 -5.06 -1.20 -21.79
C ASP A 44 -6.46 -1.78 -21.53
N ILE A 45 -7.50 -1.07 -21.94
CA ILE A 45 -8.89 -1.46 -21.69
C ILE A 45 -9.27 -2.80 -22.34
N ASP A 46 -8.62 -3.16 -23.44
CA ASP A 46 -8.88 -4.41 -24.15
C ASP A 46 -8.13 -5.61 -23.56
N ASP A 47 -7.23 -5.40 -22.57
CA ASP A 47 -6.38 -6.43 -21.97
C ASP A 47 -6.66 -6.64 -20.46
N VAL A 48 -7.10 -5.59 -19.73
CA VAL A 48 -7.14 -5.60 -18.26
C VAL A 48 -8.05 -6.65 -17.67
N GLU A 49 -9.16 -7.02 -18.30
CA GLU A 49 -10.06 -8.04 -17.76
C GLU A 49 -9.46 -9.43 -17.86
N ASP A 50 -8.80 -9.76 -18.98
CA ASP A 50 -8.12 -11.03 -19.17
C ASP A 50 -6.97 -11.19 -18.19
N ILE A 51 -6.14 -10.15 -18.04
CA ILE A 51 -5.03 -10.14 -17.07
C ILE A 51 -5.54 -10.22 -15.64
N THR A 52 -6.59 -9.47 -15.27
CA THR A 52 -7.20 -9.61 -13.94
C THR A 52 -7.70 -11.04 -13.72
N GLY A 53 -8.25 -11.67 -14.76
CA GLY A 53 -8.79 -13.02 -14.71
C GLY A 53 -7.78 -14.11 -14.33
N ILE A 54 -6.53 -13.95 -14.72
CA ILE A 54 -5.44 -14.91 -14.41
C ILE A 54 -4.64 -14.56 -13.14
N CYS A 55 -4.79 -13.33 -12.62
CA CYS A 55 -4.13 -12.88 -11.39
C CYS A 55 -4.97 -13.21 -10.14
N GLY A 56 -4.36 -13.19 -8.98
CA GLY A 56 -5.06 -13.37 -7.69
C GLY A 56 -5.25 -12.06 -6.92
N GLY A 57 -4.62 -10.97 -7.35
CA GLY A 57 -4.73 -9.65 -6.74
C GLY A 57 -4.56 -8.52 -7.72
N LEU A 58 -5.14 -7.36 -7.40
CA LEU A 58 -5.12 -6.16 -8.22
C LEU A 58 -4.66 -4.95 -7.39
N ASN A 59 -3.61 -4.28 -7.85
CA ASN A 59 -3.11 -3.01 -7.34
C ASN A 59 -3.52 -1.87 -8.28
N ILE A 60 -4.30 -0.92 -7.79
CA ILE A 60 -4.71 0.29 -8.53
C ILE A 60 -4.02 1.50 -7.91
N ASN A 61 -3.17 2.19 -8.67
CA ASN A 61 -2.46 3.39 -8.26
C ASN A 61 -2.75 4.54 -9.22
N ILE A 62 -3.26 5.66 -8.70
CA ILE A 62 -3.71 6.80 -9.50
C ILE A 62 -2.65 7.90 -9.69
N GLY A 63 -1.36 7.60 -9.51
CA GLY A 63 -0.27 8.58 -9.52
C GLY A 63 -0.05 9.30 -10.86
N THR A 64 -0.37 8.64 -11.99
CA THR A 64 -0.24 9.22 -13.33
C THR A 64 -1.48 8.96 -14.18
N LEU A 65 -2.62 9.46 -13.70
CA LEU A 65 -3.90 9.30 -14.40
C LEU A 65 -3.91 9.89 -15.79
N ASN A 66 -4.57 9.18 -16.68
CA ASN A 66 -4.97 9.68 -17.98
C ASN A 66 -6.36 9.13 -18.37
N LYS A 67 -6.93 9.69 -19.43
CA LYS A 67 -8.30 9.34 -19.87
C LYS A 67 -8.46 7.87 -20.30
N ASN A 68 -7.38 7.17 -20.62
CA ASN A 68 -7.42 5.78 -21.05
C ASN A 68 -7.31 4.82 -19.85
N THR A 69 -6.47 5.13 -18.86
CA THR A 69 -6.27 4.26 -17.69
C THR A 69 -7.43 4.26 -16.72
N ILE A 70 -8.22 5.35 -16.64
CA ILE A 70 -9.37 5.43 -15.72
C ILE A 70 -10.44 4.36 -16.04
N PRO A 71 -10.89 4.17 -17.30
CA PRO A 71 -11.78 3.07 -17.67
C PRO A 71 -11.20 1.70 -17.34
N SER A 72 -9.90 1.49 -17.62
CA SER A 72 -9.20 0.24 -17.33
C SER A 72 -9.19 -0.11 -15.84
N MET A 73 -8.95 0.88 -14.97
CA MET A 73 -9.01 0.70 -13.51
C MET A 73 -10.40 0.26 -13.05
N LEU A 74 -11.46 0.83 -13.64
CA LEU A 74 -12.85 0.45 -13.32
C LEU A 74 -13.19 -0.96 -13.80
N ALA A 75 -12.82 -1.31 -15.03
CA ALA A 75 -13.05 -2.63 -15.61
C ALA A 75 -12.31 -3.71 -14.80
N ALA A 76 -11.00 -3.53 -14.60
CA ALA A 76 -10.18 -4.45 -13.82
C ALA A 76 -10.69 -4.60 -12.37
N GLY A 77 -11.06 -3.49 -11.72
CA GLY A 77 -11.57 -3.52 -10.35
C GLY A 77 -12.89 -4.27 -10.22
N LYS A 78 -13.85 -4.06 -11.13
CA LYS A 78 -15.10 -4.81 -11.17
C LYS A 78 -14.84 -6.29 -11.42
N LYS A 79 -13.98 -6.61 -12.38
CA LYS A 79 -13.58 -7.99 -12.67
C LYS A 79 -12.93 -8.69 -11.49
N ALA A 80 -12.03 -8.00 -10.77
CA ALA A 80 -11.42 -8.52 -9.56
C ALA A 80 -12.46 -8.79 -8.46
N ASN A 81 -13.46 -7.90 -8.29
CA ASN A 81 -14.54 -8.09 -7.33
C ASN A 81 -15.44 -9.30 -7.71
N GLU A 82 -15.77 -9.49 -8.99
CA GLU A 82 -16.51 -10.65 -9.47
C GLU A 82 -15.81 -11.98 -9.15
N LEU A 83 -14.47 -11.98 -9.24
CA LEU A 83 -13.63 -13.15 -8.99
C LEU A 83 -13.25 -13.34 -7.52
N GLY A 84 -13.55 -12.37 -6.65
CA GLY A 84 -13.18 -12.40 -5.24
C GLY A 84 -11.68 -12.21 -4.99
N HIS A 85 -10.99 -11.56 -5.93
CA HIS A 85 -9.57 -11.27 -5.81
C HIS A 85 -9.31 -10.14 -4.81
N ALA A 86 -8.12 -10.11 -4.21
CA ALA A 86 -7.69 -9.02 -3.35
C ALA A 86 -7.48 -7.74 -4.17
N VAL A 87 -8.08 -6.61 -3.72
CA VAL A 87 -7.97 -5.31 -4.42
C VAL A 87 -7.45 -4.24 -3.49
N LEU A 88 -6.39 -3.54 -3.92
CA LEU A 88 -5.79 -2.42 -3.21
C LEU A 88 -5.92 -1.12 -4.02
N LEU A 89 -6.27 -0.02 -3.35
CA LEU A 89 -6.22 1.34 -3.89
C LEU A 89 -5.07 2.13 -3.27
N ASP A 90 -4.23 2.72 -4.13
CA ASP A 90 -3.23 3.73 -3.77
C ASP A 90 -3.66 5.08 -4.38
N PRO A 91 -4.34 5.96 -3.61
CA PRO A 91 -4.93 7.20 -4.09
C PRO A 91 -3.91 8.33 -4.20
N VAL A 92 -2.76 8.08 -4.80
CA VAL A 92 -1.63 9.02 -4.91
C VAL A 92 -2.08 10.40 -5.36
N GLY A 93 -1.89 11.40 -4.49
CA GLY A 93 -2.20 12.79 -4.76
C GLY A 93 -3.69 13.11 -4.77
N ALA A 94 -4.54 12.29 -4.15
CA ALA A 94 -5.90 12.70 -3.81
C ALA A 94 -5.84 13.96 -2.93
N GLY A 95 -6.65 14.97 -3.27
CA GLY A 95 -6.58 16.32 -2.68
C GLY A 95 -5.68 17.29 -3.45
N ALA A 96 -4.68 16.83 -4.19
CA ALA A 96 -3.77 17.69 -4.95
C ALA A 96 -4.37 18.20 -6.28
N SER A 97 -5.29 17.44 -6.87
CA SER A 97 -6.02 17.88 -8.07
C SER A 97 -7.44 17.33 -8.10
N ARG A 98 -8.32 18.05 -8.80
CA ARG A 98 -9.71 17.64 -8.98
C ARG A 98 -9.81 16.26 -9.65
N LEU A 99 -9.07 16.02 -10.73
CA LEU A 99 -9.10 14.75 -11.45
C LEU A 99 -8.76 13.57 -10.53
N ARG A 100 -7.70 13.67 -9.72
CA ARG A 100 -7.28 12.60 -8.82
C ARG A 100 -8.32 12.34 -7.74
N THR A 101 -8.84 13.39 -7.13
CA THR A 101 -9.86 13.26 -6.08
C THR A 101 -11.15 12.66 -6.63
N GLU A 102 -11.66 13.19 -7.76
CA GLU A 102 -12.88 12.66 -8.40
C GLU A 102 -12.72 11.21 -8.85
N THR A 103 -11.54 10.85 -9.40
CA THR A 103 -11.25 9.47 -9.80
C THR A 103 -11.18 8.54 -8.59
N ALA A 104 -10.47 8.93 -7.52
CA ALA A 104 -10.41 8.13 -6.30
C ALA A 104 -11.80 7.89 -5.71
N MET A 105 -12.63 8.93 -5.62
CA MET A 105 -14.01 8.80 -5.14
C MET A 105 -14.88 7.94 -6.06
N LYS A 106 -14.71 8.05 -7.38
CA LYS A 106 -15.40 7.20 -8.34
C LYS A 106 -15.04 5.72 -8.17
N LEU A 107 -13.74 5.43 -8.03
CA LEU A 107 -13.26 4.06 -7.79
C LEU A 107 -13.84 3.49 -6.49
N LEU A 108 -13.84 4.27 -5.39
CA LEU A 108 -14.44 3.87 -4.10
C LEU A 108 -15.95 3.58 -4.19
N ASN A 109 -16.66 4.29 -5.05
CA ASN A 109 -18.10 4.08 -5.21
C ASN A 109 -18.44 2.86 -6.07
N GLU A 110 -17.55 2.45 -6.97
CA GLU A 110 -17.82 1.40 -7.96
C GLU A 110 -17.09 0.07 -7.70
N ILE A 111 -16.04 0.08 -6.87
CA ILE A 111 -15.19 -1.07 -6.58
C ILE A 111 -15.11 -1.28 -5.07
N LYS A 112 -15.23 -2.54 -4.64
CA LYS A 112 -14.96 -2.92 -3.25
C LYS A 112 -13.46 -3.18 -3.10
N PHE A 113 -12.80 -2.42 -2.24
CA PHE A 113 -11.39 -2.57 -1.91
C PHE A 113 -11.20 -3.38 -0.62
N ASP A 114 -10.16 -4.19 -0.55
CA ASP A 114 -9.72 -4.84 0.69
C ASP A 114 -8.83 -3.90 1.50
N VAL A 115 -8.01 -3.11 0.81
CA VAL A 115 -7.12 -2.13 1.44
C VAL A 115 -7.10 -0.83 0.65
N ILE A 116 -7.11 0.30 1.37
CA ILE A 116 -6.77 1.62 0.85
C ILE A 116 -5.48 2.06 1.56
N ARG A 117 -4.43 2.34 0.80
CA ARG A 117 -3.13 2.74 1.34
C ARG A 117 -2.75 4.13 0.84
N GLY A 118 -2.48 5.06 1.75
CA GLY A 118 -2.08 6.42 1.40
C GLY A 118 -1.34 7.11 2.55
N ASN A 119 -0.87 8.34 2.34
CA ASN A 119 -0.48 9.20 3.46
C ASN A 119 -1.72 9.75 4.18
N ILE A 120 -1.53 10.34 5.35
CA ILE A 120 -2.66 10.84 6.17
C ILE A 120 -3.50 11.88 5.42
N SER A 121 -2.90 12.74 4.59
CA SER A 121 -3.60 13.77 3.81
C SER A 121 -4.47 13.17 2.71
N GLU A 122 -3.99 12.14 2.01
CA GLU A 122 -4.75 11.39 1.00
C GLU A 122 -5.94 10.67 1.64
N ILE A 123 -5.72 10.00 2.77
CA ILE A 123 -6.79 9.30 3.51
C ILE A 123 -7.83 10.28 4.07
N LYS A 124 -7.42 11.42 4.63
CA LYS A 124 -8.35 12.50 5.05
C LYS A 124 -9.18 13.01 3.87
N THR A 125 -8.57 13.20 2.70
CA THR A 125 -9.29 13.63 1.50
C THR A 125 -10.38 12.64 1.10
N LEU A 126 -10.11 11.33 1.20
CA LEU A 126 -11.12 10.31 0.91
C LEU A 126 -12.22 10.27 1.98
N ALA A 127 -11.88 10.51 3.24
CA ALA A 127 -12.82 10.46 4.36
C ALA A 127 -13.80 11.64 4.35
N PHE A 128 -13.32 12.85 4.02
CA PHE A 128 -14.07 14.10 4.15
C PHE A 128 -14.48 14.73 2.82
N GLY A 129 -13.90 14.30 1.69
CA GLY A 129 -14.08 14.92 0.36
C GLY A 129 -13.28 16.21 0.21
N SER A 130 -13.27 16.78 -0.99
CA SER A 130 -12.51 18.00 -1.37
C SER A 130 -13.13 19.32 -0.87
N GLY A 131 -13.75 19.36 0.29
CA GLY A 131 -14.42 20.58 0.75
C GLY A 131 -14.85 20.66 2.20
N SER A 132 -14.69 19.61 3.00
CA SER A 132 -15.16 19.60 4.39
C SER A 132 -14.02 19.57 5.42
N THR A 133 -13.33 20.70 5.58
CA THR A 133 -12.48 20.95 6.77
C THR A 133 -13.29 21.50 7.97
N LYS A 134 -14.62 21.34 7.96
CA LYS A 134 -15.51 21.87 9.02
C LYS A 134 -16.29 20.75 9.67
N GLY A 135 -15.74 20.20 10.77
CA GLY A 135 -16.41 19.23 11.65
C GLY A 135 -15.47 18.75 12.74
N VAL A 136 -15.99 18.10 13.77
CA VAL A 136 -15.25 17.60 14.95
C VAL A 136 -14.11 16.60 14.56
N ASP A 137 -14.17 16.01 13.36
CA ASP A 137 -13.14 15.10 12.83
C ASP A 137 -12.05 15.81 11.99
N ALA A 138 -12.13 17.14 11.83
CA ALA A 138 -11.16 17.94 11.06
C ALA A 138 -9.84 18.18 11.84
N ASP A 139 -9.81 17.88 13.13
CA ASP A 139 -8.65 18.11 14.01
C ASP A 139 -7.59 17.01 13.96
N VAL A 140 -7.75 15.98 13.13
CA VAL A 140 -6.68 14.98 12.94
C VAL A 140 -5.48 15.67 12.32
N ALA A 141 -4.33 15.59 13.00
CA ALA A 141 -3.10 16.23 12.55
C ALA A 141 -2.69 15.76 11.15
N ASP A 142 -2.02 16.63 10.40
CA ASP A 142 -1.52 16.32 9.06
C ASP A 142 -0.29 15.39 9.07
N THR A 143 0.17 15.00 10.26
CA THR A 143 1.27 14.07 10.47
C THR A 143 0.96 13.20 11.69
N VAL A 144 1.15 11.89 11.55
CA VAL A 144 1.05 10.97 12.68
C VAL A 144 2.35 11.02 13.49
N THR A 145 2.25 11.50 14.74
CA THR A 145 3.34 11.58 15.72
C THR A 145 2.92 10.89 17.00
N GLU A 146 3.82 10.70 17.96
CA GLU A 146 3.46 10.11 19.27
C GLU A 146 2.39 10.96 19.98
N ASP A 147 2.43 12.28 19.88
CA ASP A 147 1.46 13.20 20.51
C ASP A 147 0.07 13.14 19.85
N THR A 148 -0.02 12.75 18.58
CA THR A 148 -1.28 12.69 17.81
C THR A 148 -1.75 11.27 17.57
N LEU A 149 -1.03 10.27 18.10
CA LEU A 149 -1.22 8.86 17.77
C LEU A 149 -2.62 8.34 18.08
N ASP A 150 -3.13 8.61 19.28
CA ASP A 150 -4.45 8.10 19.72
C ASP A 150 -5.57 8.63 18.81
N GLN A 151 -5.52 9.94 18.47
CA GLN A 151 -6.49 10.55 17.55
C GLN A 151 -6.40 9.97 16.14
N ALA A 152 -5.17 9.70 15.66
CA ALA A 152 -4.95 9.11 14.35
C ALA A 152 -5.44 7.66 14.29
N VAL A 153 -5.19 6.86 15.33
CA VAL A 153 -5.69 5.48 15.46
C VAL A 153 -7.23 5.47 15.44
N ASP A 154 -7.88 6.30 16.25
CA ASP A 154 -9.33 6.40 16.31
C ASP A 154 -9.93 6.81 14.94
N PHE A 155 -9.33 7.78 14.27
CA PHE A 155 -9.74 8.21 12.94
C PHE A 155 -9.64 7.08 11.91
N VAL A 156 -8.49 6.38 11.87
CA VAL A 156 -8.24 5.32 10.88
C VAL A 156 -9.19 4.14 11.11
N LYS A 157 -9.40 3.70 12.35
CA LYS A 157 -10.37 2.64 12.71
C LYS A 157 -11.80 3.00 12.33
N LYS A 158 -12.26 4.22 12.65
CA LYS A 158 -13.59 4.72 12.26
C LYS A 158 -13.76 4.74 10.74
N PHE A 159 -12.74 5.19 10.01
CA PHE A 159 -12.80 5.24 8.55
C PHE A 159 -12.78 3.85 7.93
N ALA A 160 -11.96 2.94 8.45
CA ALA A 160 -11.96 1.53 8.06
C ALA A 160 -13.34 0.87 8.29
N GLY A 161 -13.94 1.07 9.45
CA GLY A 161 -15.29 0.57 9.77
C GLY A 161 -16.38 1.15 8.85
N LYS A 162 -16.29 2.44 8.49
CA LYS A 162 -17.21 3.09 7.55
C LYS A 162 -17.15 2.47 6.14
N LEU A 163 -15.96 2.13 5.66
CA LEU A 163 -15.76 1.57 4.32
C LEU A 163 -15.82 0.05 4.29
N GLY A 164 -15.70 -0.62 5.45
CA GLY A 164 -15.62 -2.08 5.54
C GLY A 164 -14.35 -2.66 4.90
N CYS A 165 -13.24 -1.92 4.94
CA CYS A 165 -11.94 -2.33 4.42
C CYS A 165 -10.80 -1.89 5.33
N ILE A 166 -9.62 -2.42 5.11
CA ILE A 166 -8.40 -2.02 5.84
C ILE A 166 -7.91 -0.67 5.33
N ILE A 167 -7.52 0.21 6.24
CA ILE A 167 -6.86 1.48 5.94
C ILE A 167 -5.41 1.41 6.38
N ALA A 168 -4.49 1.64 5.45
CA ALA A 168 -3.06 1.71 5.72
C ALA A 168 -2.56 3.15 5.51
N VAL A 169 -2.28 3.86 6.59
CA VAL A 169 -1.68 5.20 6.58
C VAL A 169 -0.18 5.06 6.73
N THR A 170 0.58 5.66 5.80
CA THR A 170 2.04 5.65 5.85
C THR A 170 2.62 7.04 6.11
N GLY A 171 3.65 7.09 6.97
CA GLY A 171 4.27 8.34 7.40
C GLY A 171 5.49 8.12 8.29
N ALA A 172 5.67 8.95 9.29
CA ALA A 172 6.72 8.75 10.31
C ALA A 172 6.39 7.59 11.26
N ILE A 173 5.10 7.42 11.56
CA ILE A 173 4.50 6.25 12.20
C ILE A 173 3.45 5.74 11.23
N ASP A 174 3.51 4.45 10.91
CA ASP A 174 2.54 3.83 10.00
C ASP A 174 1.40 3.19 10.80
N LEU A 175 0.18 3.30 10.28
CA LEU A 175 -1.02 2.71 10.87
C LEU A 175 -1.66 1.76 9.86
N VAL A 176 -1.97 0.53 10.27
CA VAL A 176 -2.73 -0.42 9.48
C VAL A 176 -3.90 -0.92 10.30
N ALA A 177 -5.11 -0.56 9.94
CA ALA A 177 -6.29 -0.81 10.76
C ALA A 177 -7.49 -1.32 9.98
N ASP A 178 -8.23 -2.21 10.61
CA ASP A 178 -9.65 -2.44 10.35
C ASP A 178 -10.52 -1.66 11.38
N ALA A 179 -11.81 -2.00 11.53
CA ALA A 179 -12.70 -1.32 12.45
C ALA A 179 -12.32 -1.52 13.93
N ASP A 180 -11.69 -2.65 14.26
CA ASP A 180 -11.50 -3.10 15.64
C ASP A 180 -10.04 -3.06 16.11
N THR A 181 -9.11 -3.24 15.18
CA THR A 181 -7.68 -3.44 15.46
C THR A 181 -6.81 -2.50 14.64
N CYS A 182 -5.79 -1.91 15.25
CA CYS A 182 -4.80 -1.09 14.58
C CYS A 182 -3.38 -1.56 14.91
N TYR A 183 -2.60 -1.90 13.89
CA TYR A 183 -1.16 -2.05 13.98
C TYR A 183 -0.50 -0.68 13.87
N VAL A 184 0.24 -0.28 14.90
CA VAL A 184 1.06 0.93 14.94
C VAL A 184 2.51 0.50 14.71
N ILE A 185 3.09 0.90 13.58
CA ILE A 185 4.38 0.40 13.11
C ILE A 185 5.39 1.54 13.08
N ARG A 186 6.58 1.30 13.64
CA ARG A 186 7.66 2.29 13.77
C ARG A 186 8.95 1.88 13.05
N ASN A 187 8.85 0.94 12.10
CA ASN A 187 9.95 0.61 11.21
C ASN A 187 10.05 1.64 10.08
N GLY A 188 11.25 1.81 9.57
CA GLY A 188 11.54 2.71 8.47
C GLY A 188 12.52 3.82 8.87
N ARG A 189 12.82 4.67 7.89
CA ARG A 189 13.79 5.77 8.04
C ARG A 189 13.35 6.99 7.25
N PRO A 190 13.64 8.21 7.75
CA PRO A 190 13.31 9.45 7.05
C PRO A 190 13.93 9.54 5.64
N GLU A 191 15.09 8.92 5.43
CA GLU A 191 15.80 8.92 4.15
C GLU A 191 15.00 8.21 3.04
N MET A 192 14.10 7.29 3.37
CA MET A 192 13.19 6.65 2.40
C MET A 192 12.30 7.68 1.69
N GLY A 193 11.97 8.79 2.34
CA GLY A 193 11.23 9.91 1.74
C GLY A 193 11.98 10.65 0.63
N LYS A 194 13.30 10.42 0.47
CA LYS A 194 14.11 10.97 -0.63
C LYS A 194 14.15 10.07 -1.86
N ILE A 195 13.50 8.91 -1.81
CA ILE A 195 13.37 7.98 -2.93
C ILE A 195 11.95 8.10 -3.46
N THR A 196 11.81 8.38 -4.77
CA THR A 196 10.48 8.38 -5.37
C THR A 196 9.90 6.97 -5.41
N GLY A 197 8.63 6.84 -5.03
CA GLY A 197 7.85 5.62 -5.24
C GLY A 197 7.98 4.51 -4.21
N THR A 198 8.65 4.73 -3.06
CA THR A 198 8.65 3.75 -1.96
C THR A 198 7.23 3.37 -1.53
N GLY A 199 6.31 4.35 -1.51
CA GLY A 199 4.89 4.10 -1.26
C GLY A 199 4.24 3.24 -2.35
N CYS A 200 4.46 3.54 -3.63
CA CYS A 200 3.91 2.76 -4.73
C CYS A 200 4.44 1.32 -4.75
N GLN A 201 5.72 1.13 -4.42
CA GLN A 201 6.34 -0.18 -4.22
C GLN A 201 5.65 -0.94 -3.09
N LEU A 202 5.38 -0.27 -1.95
CA LEU A 202 4.65 -0.86 -0.84
C LEU A 202 3.23 -1.29 -1.23
N SER A 203 2.53 -0.52 -2.08
CA SER A 203 1.19 -0.89 -2.54
C SER A 203 1.20 -2.19 -3.35
N GLY A 204 2.15 -2.36 -4.28
CA GLY A 204 2.35 -3.62 -4.99
C GLY A 204 2.71 -4.77 -4.05
N LEU A 205 3.69 -4.55 -3.17
CA LEU A 205 4.11 -5.50 -2.14
C LEU A 205 2.93 -5.95 -1.26
N MET A 206 2.15 -4.99 -0.74
CA MET A 206 0.98 -5.26 0.10
C MET A 206 -0.07 -6.09 -0.64
N THR A 207 -0.31 -5.83 -1.93
CA THR A 207 -1.24 -6.62 -2.74
C THR A 207 -0.79 -8.08 -2.85
N ALA A 208 0.51 -8.36 -3.00
CA ALA A 208 1.02 -9.72 -2.99
C ALA A 208 0.80 -10.42 -1.63
N TYR A 209 0.99 -9.68 -0.53
CA TYR A 209 0.75 -10.21 0.81
C TYR A 209 -0.74 -10.52 1.06
N LEU A 210 -1.65 -9.66 0.62
CA LEU A 210 -3.10 -9.88 0.69
C LEU A 210 -3.50 -11.13 -0.11
N THR A 211 -3.00 -11.24 -1.34
CA THR A 211 -3.28 -12.36 -2.25
C THR A 211 -2.83 -13.69 -1.68
N ALA A 212 -1.66 -13.72 -1.04
CA ALA A 212 -1.13 -14.94 -0.43
C ALA A 212 -1.82 -15.30 0.91
N ASN A 213 -2.52 -14.34 1.55
CA ASN A 213 -3.09 -14.49 2.89
C ASN A 213 -4.57 -14.03 2.95
N PRO A 214 -5.48 -14.65 2.19
CA PRO A 214 -6.87 -14.18 2.07
C PRO A 214 -7.64 -14.17 3.40
N ASP A 215 -7.30 -15.07 4.32
CA ASP A 215 -7.97 -15.22 5.62
C ASP A 215 -7.38 -14.32 6.73
N ASN A 216 -6.23 -13.66 6.47
CA ASN A 216 -5.50 -12.84 7.44
C ASN A 216 -5.05 -11.53 6.80
N LYS A 217 -5.97 -10.80 6.14
CA LYS A 217 -5.65 -9.62 5.34
C LYS A 217 -5.06 -8.47 6.15
N LEU A 218 -5.52 -8.25 7.40
CA LEU A 218 -5.00 -7.20 8.27
C LEU A 218 -3.53 -7.45 8.63
N GLU A 219 -3.21 -8.67 9.06
CA GLU A 219 -1.85 -9.08 9.39
C GLU A 219 -0.94 -9.10 8.15
N ALA A 220 -1.49 -9.48 7.00
CA ALA A 220 -0.77 -9.44 5.72
C ALA A 220 -0.40 -8.00 5.35
N ALA A 221 -1.34 -7.06 5.45
CA ALA A 221 -1.09 -5.65 5.19
C ALA A 221 -0.06 -5.07 6.18
N ALA A 222 -0.19 -5.36 7.47
CA ALA A 222 0.78 -4.95 8.48
C ALA A 222 2.18 -5.55 8.23
N THR A 223 2.24 -6.82 7.83
CA THR A 223 3.52 -7.50 7.50
C THR A 223 4.21 -6.83 6.31
N ALA A 224 3.47 -6.42 5.28
CA ALA A 224 4.04 -5.71 4.13
C ALA A 224 4.63 -4.35 4.53
N VAL A 225 3.97 -3.59 5.41
CA VAL A 225 4.47 -2.32 5.94
C VAL A 225 5.74 -2.55 6.77
N ILE A 226 5.72 -3.51 7.69
CA ILE A 226 6.91 -3.88 8.51
C ILE A 226 8.07 -4.27 7.60
N LEU A 227 7.84 -5.12 6.59
CA LEU A 227 8.89 -5.55 5.67
C LEU A 227 9.51 -4.37 4.91
N MET A 228 8.70 -3.46 4.38
CA MET A 228 9.19 -2.27 3.69
C MET A 228 10.03 -1.39 4.62
N GLY A 229 9.56 -1.16 5.85
CA GLY A 229 10.27 -0.37 6.84
C GLY A 229 11.60 -1.02 7.27
N VAL A 230 11.59 -2.31 7.59
CA VAL A 230 12.80 -3.09 7.93
C VAL A 230 13.78 -3.11 6.76
N ALA A 231 13.30 -3.30 5.52
CA ALA A 231 14.14 -3.26 4.33
C ALA A 231 14.79 -1.87 4.15
N GLY A 232 14.07 -0.79 4.46
CA GLY A 232 14.62 0.57 4.51
C GLY A 232 15.74 0.71 5.54
N GLU A 233 15.55 0.18 6.75
CA GLU A 233 16.57 0.18 7.81
C GLU A 233 17.81 -0.62 7.40
N VAL A 234 17.63 -1.84 6.89
CA VAL A 234 18.71 -2.73 6.43
C VAL A 234 19.44 -2.13 5.22
N GLY A 235 18.69 -1.63 4.24
CA GLY A 235 19.26 -0.99 3.05
C GLY A 235 20.13 0.21 3.42
N PHE A 236 19.67 1.05 4.35
CA PHE A 236 20.43 2.20 4.81
C PHE A 236 21.70 1.83 5.59
N ALA A 237 21.62 0.80 6.44
CA ALA A 237 22.77 0.32 7.20
C ALA A 237 23.90 -0.22 6.31
N ASN A 238 23.58 -0.61 5.06
CA ASN A 238 24.54 -1.08 4.07
C ASN A 238 25.00 0.02 3.09
N MET A 239 24.63 1.29 3.31
CA MET A 239 25.08 2.42 2.49
C MET A 239 26.53 2.79 2.79
N GLU A 240 27.27 3.11 1.74
CA GLU A 240 28.61 3.67 1.82
C GLU A 240 28.58 5.20 1.74
N SER A 241 29.66 5.86 2.09
CA SER A 241 29.74 7.34 2.14
C SER A 241 29.52 8.03 0.80
N THR A 242 29.72 7.33 -0.31
CA THR A 242 29.54 7.82 -1.68
C THR A 242 28.17 7.44 -2.29
N ASP A 243 27.38 6.64 -1.60
CA ASP A 243 26.08 6.17 -2.09
C ASP A 243 25.02 7.28 -1.99
N GLY A 244 24.15 7.35 -2.99
CA GLY A 244 23.03 8.27 -3.06
C GLY A 244 21.67 7.55 -3.05
N ASN A 245 20.61 8.32 -3.32
CA ASN A 245 19.24 7.82 -3.30
C ASN A 245 18.98 6.67 -4.31
N SER A 246 19.70 6.64 -5.43
CA SER A 246 19.59 5.57 -6.42
C SER A 246 20.10 4.24 -5.87
N THR A 247 21.27 4.24 -5.24
CA THR A 247 21.84 3.07 -4.56
C THR A 247 20.94 2.64 -3.41
N TYR A 248 20.44 3.59 -2.59
CA TYR A 248 19.54 3.29 -1.48
C TYR A 248 18.25 2.60 -1.95
N ARG A 249 17.64 3.06 -3.05
CA ARG A 249 16.49 2.39 -3.66
C ARG A 249 16.79 0.92 -3.99
N ASN A 250 17.92 0.66 -4.62
CA ASN A 250 18.32 -0.71 -4.97
C ASN A 250 18.60 -1.53 -3.71
N ARG A 251 19.24 -0.95 -2.69
CA ARG A 251 19.50 -1.61 -1.40
C ARG A 251 18.22 -2.02 -0.66
N ILE A 252 17.13 -1.25 -0.79
CA ILE A 252 15.82 -1.63 -0.24
C ILE A 252 15.29 -2.88 -0.94
N ILE A 253 15.32 -2.91 -2.28
CA ILE A 253 14.86 -4.06 -3.07
C ILE A 253 15.71 -5.31 -2.75
N ASP A 254 17.03 -5.16 -2.68
CA ASP A 254 17.96 -6.22 -2.29
C ASP A 254 17.70 -6.73 -0.86
N ALA A 255 17.37 -5.82 0.06
CA ALA A 255 17.03 -6.18 1.43
C ALA A 255 15.73 -6.99 1.50
N ILE A 256 14.71 -6.68 0.68
CA ILE A 256 13.49 -7.47 0.56
C ILE A 256 13.79 -8.86 0.01
N TYR A 257 14.60 -8.95 -1.05
CA TYR A 257 14.99 -10.23 -1.66
C TYR A 257 15.71 -11.15 -0.68
N ASN A 258 16.64 -10.61 0.10
CA ASN A 258 17.46 -11.33 1.07
C ASN A 258 16.81 -11.49 2.45
N MET A 259 15.56 -11.02 2.64
CA MET A 259 14.88 -11.12 3.92
C MET A 259 14.45 -12.57 4.20
N ASP A 260 14.64 -12.99 5.44
CA ASP A 260 14.05 -14.20 6.01
C ASP A 260 13.05 -13.85 7.12
N ALA A 261 12.21 -14.81 7.47
CA ALA A 261 11.13 -14.59 8.41
C ALA A 261 11.60 -14.29 9.84
N ASP A 262 12.71 -14.94 10.28
CA ASP A 262 13.23 -14.77 11.63
C ASP A 262 13.88 -13.39 11.80
N LYS A 263 14.63 -12.94 10.79
CA LYS A 263 15.19 -11.60 10.73
C LYS A 263 14.08 -10.53 10.71
N LEU A 264 13.04 -10.71 9.87
CA LEU A 264 11.90 -9.80 9.83
C LEU A 264 11.24 -9.68 11.20
N CYS A 265 10.94 -10.82 11.85
CA CYS A 265 10.31 -10.83 13.17
C CYS A 265 11.18 -10.18 14.25
N SER A 266 12.50 -10.40 14.21
CA SER A 266 13.42 -9.83 15.21
C SER A 266 13.58 -8.30 15.09
N MET A 267 13.38 -7.74 13.89
CA MET A 267 13.51 -6.31 13.62
C MET A 267 12.17 -5.57 13.62
N ALA A 268 11.04 -6.27 13.67
CA ALA A 268 9.71 -5.67 13.67
C ALA A 268 9.48 -4.81 14.92
N LYS A 269 9.05 -3.56 14.69
CA LYS A 269 8.76 -2.57 15.74
C LYS A 269 7.29 -2.16 15.62
N TYR A 270 6.40 -2.85 16.31
CA TYR A 270 4.97 -2.53 16.27
C TYR A 270 4.30 -2.80 17.61
N GLU A 271 3.15 -2.17 17.78
CA GLU A 271 2.17 -2.48 18.84
C GLU A 271 0.78 -2.62 18.19
N ILE A 272 -0.14 -3.25 18.92
CA ILE A 272 -1.54 -3.43 18.50
C ILE A 272 -2.43 -2.64 19.46
N ARG A 273 -3.35 -1.86 18.92
CA ARG A 273 -4.31 -1.03 19.63
C ARG A 273 -5.75 -1.29 19.19
#